data_14eec06fa83a1953340046dfb6aecf0f
#
_entry.id   14eec06fa83a1953340046dfb6aecf0f
#
_cell.length_a   1.000
_cell.length_b   1.000
_cell.length_c   1.000
_cell.angle_alpha   90.00
_cell.angle_beta   90.00
_cell.angle_gamma   90.00
#
_symmetry.space_group_name_H-M   'P 1'
#
loop_
_entity.id
_entity.type
_entity.pdbx_description
1 polymer ?
#
loop_
_entity_poly.entity_id
_entity_poly.type
_entity_poly.pdbx_seq_one_letter_code
_entity_poly.pdbx_strand_id
1 'polypeptide(L)'
;MKYIYNEKKKGAPVFVLLHGTGGTETDLVSLAELLNPEYNVLGIRGNVQENGMNRFFKRHGEGQYDWEDLEFRGNELYEFIVEKSKDYHFKLEDTVLVGFSNGSNIAIHMMLMQPGTFKKAALFAPLYPADVAETQDFSDVDIFLSLGEGDPVVPESESKRVIRLFEEREAQVTTAWVKGHSLTQEVAQQAKNWLNSTRRT
;
A
#
# COMPACT_ATOMS: atom_id res chain seq x y z
N MET A 1 -12.58 10.01 -7.13
CA MET A 1 -11.10 10.08 -7.23
C MET A 1 -10.66 10.04 -8.68
N LYS A 2 -9.52 10.69 -9.03
CA LYS A 2 -8.90 10.52 -10.33
C LYS A 2 -8.17 9.18 -10.36
N TYR A 3 -8.28 8.43 -11.46
CA TYR A 3 -7.69 7.09 -11.56
C TYR A 3 -7.40 6.69 -12.99
N ILE A 4 -6.64 5.61 -13.15
CA ILE A 4 -6.50 4.83 -14.38
C ILE A 4 -6.89 3.38 -14.12
N TYR A 5 -7.42 2.71 -15.11
CA TYR A 5 -7.54 1.25 -15.12
C TYR A 5 -6.95 0.69 -16.42
N ASN A 6 -5.99 -0.21 -16.28
CA ASN A 6 -5.34 -0.88 -17.41
C ASN A 6 -5.63 -2.38 -17.34
N GLU A 7 -6.55 -2.87 -18.16
CA GLU A 7 -6.80 -4.30 -18.30
C GLU A 7 -5.68 -4.93 -19.13
N LYS A 8 -4.96 -5.89 -18.56
CA LYS A 8 -3.95 -6.70 -19.23
C LYS A 8 -4.49 -8.06 -19.64
N LYS A 9 -5.26 -8.65 -18.74
CA LYS A 9 -5.84 -9.97 -18.92
C LYS A 9 -7.15 -10.09 -18.14
N LYS A 10 -8.21 -10.51 -18.80
CA LYS A 10 -9.51 -10.72 -18.16
C LYS A 10 -9.39 -11.74 -17.00
N GLY A 11 -9.88 -11.34 -15.83
CA GLY A 11 -9.87 -12.18 -14.62
C GLY A 11 -8.50 -12.33 -13.93
N ALA A 12 -7.47 -11.61 -14.41
CA ALA A 12 -6.20 -11.57 -13.67
C ALA A 12 -6.35 -10.74 -12.38
N PRO A 13 -5.50 -11.00 -11.36
CA PRO A 13 -5.43 -10.16 -10.18
C PRO A 13 -5.17 -8.69 -10.52
N VAL A 14 -5.50 -7.79 -9.59
CA VAL A 14 -5.38 -6.34 -9.80
C VAL A 14 -4.36 -5.75 -8.82
N PHE A 15 -3.39 -5.01 -9.34
CA PHE A 15 -2.60 -4.10 -8.53
C PHE A 15 -3.41 -2.82 -8.28
N VAL A 16 -3.65 -2.49 -7.02
CA VAL A 16 -4.14 -1.16 -6.62
C VAL A 16 -2.93 -0.31 -6.24
N LEU A 17 -2.64 0.71 -7.04
CA LEU A 17 -1.45 1.54 -6.92
C LEU A 17 -1.76 2.84 -6.17
N LEU A 18 -1.02 3.07 -5.08
CA LEU A 18 -1.19 4.20 -4.17
C LEU A 18 0.14 4.98 -4.09
N HIS A 19 0.20 6.12 -4.75
CA HIS A 19 1.41 6.94 -4.91
C HIS A 19 1.90 7.57 -3.60
N GLY A 20 3.15 8.02 -3.58
CA GLY A 20 3.70 8.86 -2.52
C GLY A 20 3.25 10.32 -2.62
N THR A 21 3.63 11.15 -1.64
CA THR A 21 3.33 12.58 -1.63
C THR A 21 3.82 13.26 -2.91
N GLY A 22 2.95 14.04 -3.56
CA GLY A 22 3.21 14.72 -4.83
C GLY A 22 2.97 13.89 -6.07
N GLY A 23 2.73 12.58 -5.92
CA GLY A 23 2.55 11.66 -7.03
C GLY A 23 1.17 11.71 -7.69
N THR A 24 0.97 10.80 -8.62
CA THR A 24 -0.23 10.68 -9.43
C THR A 24 -0.66 9.21 -9.56
N GLU A 25 -1.81 8.99 -10.17
CA GLU A 25 -2.36 7.65 -10.47
C GLU A 25 -1.48 6.80 -11.39
N THR A 26 -0.46 7.39 -12.03
CA THR A 26 0.42 6.69 -12.98
C THR A 26 1.81 6.38 -12.44
N ASP A 27 2.22 6.96 -11.31
CA ASP A 27 3.61 6.93 -10.84
C ASP A 27 4.15 5.52 -10.57
N LEU A 28 3.30 4.61 -10.11
CA LEU A 28 3.70 3.23 -9.78
C LEU A 28 3.42 2.22 -10.91
N VAL A 29 2.99 2.67 -12.10
CA VAL A 29 2.70 1.77 -13.22
C VAL A 29 3.94 0.97 -13.65
N SER A 30 5.10 1.62 -13.74
CA SER A 30 6.35 0.93 -14.09
C SER A 30 6.75 -0.13 -13.06
N LEU A 31 6.46 0.12 -11.77
CA LEU A 31 6.66 -0.88 -10.71
C LEU A 31 5.71 -2.07 -10.90
N ALA A 32 4.43 -1.82 -11.17
CA ALA A 32 3.46 -2.88 -11.42
C ALA A 32 3.87 -3.77 -12.61
N GLU A 33 4.33 -3.17 -13.71
CA GLU A 33 4.86 -3.90 -14.88
C GLU A 33 6.07 -4.78 -14.51
N LEU A 34 6.95 -4.29 -13.63
CA LEU A 34 8.10 -5.06 -13.16
C LEU A 34 7.65 -6.21 -12.25
N LEU A 35 6.70 -5.98 -11.33
CA LEU A 35 6.20 -6.98 -10.40
C LEU A 35 5.52 -8.14 -11.15
N ASN A 36 4.54 -7.83 -11.99
CA ASN A 36 3.88 -8.80 -12.86
C ASN A 36 3.16 -8.12 -14.04
N PRO A 37 3.66 -8.23 -15.27
CA PRO A 37 3.08 -7.57 -16.45
C PRO A 37 1.71 -8.13 -16.87
N GLU A 38 1.28 -9.28 -16.34
CA GLU A 38 -0.03 -9.89 -16.65
C GLU A 38 -1.15 -9.43 -15.71
N TYR A 39 -0.81 -8.77 -14.57
CA TYR A 39 -1.82 -8.26 -13.65
C TYR A 39 -2.44 -6.97 -14.18
N ASN A 40 -3.73 -6.81 -13.94
CA ASN A 40 -4.45 -5.58 -14.21
C ASN A 40 -4.00 -4.48 -13.24
N VAL A 41 -4.20 -3.23 -13.61
CA VAL A 41 -3.73 -2.10 -12.80
C VAL A 41 -4.87 -1.12 -12.56
N LEU A 42 -5.13 -0.80 -11.30
CA LEU A 42 -5.95 0.32 -10.85
C LEU A 42 -5.05 1.33 -10.13
N GLY A 43 -4.61 2.37 -10.83
CA GLY A 43 -3.85 3.46 -10.23
C GLY A 43 -4.78 4.56 -9.75
N ILE A 44 -4.62 5.02 -8.51
CA ILE A 44 -5.52 5.99 -7.87
C ILE A 44 -4.73 7.21 -7.42
N ARG A 45 -5.29 8.40 -7.67
CA ARG A 45 -4.76 9.67 -7.16
C ARG A 45 -5.48 10.07 -5.86
N GLY A 46 -4.71 10.37 -4.82
CA GLY A 46 -5.26 10.92 -3.58
C GLY A 46 -5.97 12.26 -3.78
N ASN A 47 -7.04 12.49 -3.03
CA ASN A 47 -7.92 13.66 -3.17
C ASN A 47 -7.50 14.87 -2.31
N VAL A 48 -6.41 14.76 -1.55
CA VAL A 48 -5.92 15.83 -0.69
C VAL A 48 -4.81 16.60 -1.40
N GLN A 49 -4.80 17.93 -1.24
CA GLN A 49 -3.74 18.82 -1.72
C GLN A 49 -3.02 19.45 -0.54
N GLU A 50 -1.70 19.27 -0.47
CA GLU A 50 -0.83 19.92 0.51
C GLU A 50 0.27 20.68 -0.25
N ASN A 51 0.23 22.01 -0.21
CA ASN A 51 1.20 22.86 -0.92
C ASN A 51 1.37 22.51 -2.42
N GLY A 52 0.28 22.19 -3.10
CA GLY A 52 0.27 21.78 -4.51
C GLY A 52 0.66 20.31 -4.75
N MET A 53 0.94 19.53 -3.70
CA MET A 53 1.26 18.11 -3.78
C MET A 53 0.03 17.25 -3.49
N ASN A 54 -0.20 16.23 -4.31
CA ASN A 54 -1.25 15.24 -4.08
C ASN A 54 -0.91 14.35 -2.88
N ARG A 55 -1.90 14.08 -2.04
CA ARG A 55 -1.82 13.15 -0.90
C ARG A 55 -3.13 12.38 -0.76
N PHE A 56 -3.07 11.24 -0.05
CA PHE A 56 -4.28 10.48 0.27
C PHE A 56 -4.99 11.03 1.51
N PHE A 57 -4.28 11.61 2.47
CA PHE A 57 -4.86 12.16 3.71
C PHE A 57 -4.04 13.35 4.22
N LYS A 58 -4.65 14.16 5.09
CA LYS A 58 -4.03 15.34 5.70
C LYS A 58 -3.09 14.95 6.84
N ARG A 59 -2.15 15.85 7.12
CA ARG A 59 -1.25 15.79 8.28
C ARG A 59 -0.99 17.20 8.83
N HIS A 60 -0.55 17.26 10.07
CA HIS A 60 -0.12 18.50 10.74
C HIS A 60 1.40 18.70 10.66
N GLY A 61 2.15 17.68 10.26
CA GLY A 61 3.60 17.64 10.12
C GLY A 61 4.09 16.23 9.77
N GLU A 62 5.41 16.04 9.65
CA GLU A 62 5.98 14.70 9.45
C GLU A 62 5.62 13.79 10.62
N GLY A 63 5.04 12.63 10.34
CA GLY A 63 4.58 11.67 11.35
C GLY A 63 3.41 12.16 12.23
N GLN A 64 2.85 13.33 11.97
CA GLN A 64 1.71 13.89 12.71
C GLN A 64 0.44 13.85 11.87
N TYR A 65 -0.21 12.70 11.84
CA TYR A 65 -1.40 12.47 11.01
C TYR A 65 -2.63 13.19 11.57
N ASP A 66 -3.44 13.72 10.66
CA ASP A 66 -4.84 14.06 10.94
C ASP A 66 -5.64 12.75 10.91
N TRP A 67 -5.82 12.14 12.09
CA TRP A 67 -6.44 10.81 12.23
C TRP A 67 -7.90 10.80 11.79
N GLU A 68 -8.62 11.87 11.99
CA GLU A 68 -10.01 12.03 11.55
C GLU A 68 -10.10 12.03 10.02
N ASP A 69 -9.20 12.80 9.36
CA ASP A 69 -9.13 12.82 7.91
C ASP A 69 -8.60 11.50 7.35
N LEU A 70 -7.65 10.84 8.02
CA LEU A 70 -7.15 9.52 7.61
C LEU A 70 -8.27 8.47 7.64
N GLU A 71 -9.08 8.43 8.69
CA GLU A 71 -10.22 7.52 8.79
C GLU A 71 -11.26 7.81 7.69
N PHE A 72 -11.62 9.08 7.49
CA PHE A 72 -12.52 9.48 6.42
C PHE A 72 -11.99 9.10 5.04
N ARG A 73 -10.70 9.39 4.75
CA ARG A 73 -10.08 9.11 3.46
C ARG A 73 -9.84 7.61 3.25
N GLY A 74 -9.55 6.87 4.30
CA GLY A 74 -9.44 5.40 4.24
C GLY A 74 -10.76 4.76 3.81
N ASN A 75 -11.87 5.20 4.39
CA ASN A 75 -13.21 4.76 3.99
C ASN A 75 -13.54 5.18 2.55
N GLU A 76 -13.29 6.44 2.17
CA GLU A 76 -13.51 6.96 0.82
C GLU A 76 -12.73 6.13 -0.23
N LEU A 77 -11.49 5.80 0.05
CA LEU A 77 -10.63 4.98 -0.81
C LEU A 77 -11.16 3.54 -0.91
N TYR A 78 -11.52 2.94 0.20
CA TYR A 78 -12.09 1.60 0.24
C TYR A 78 -13.36 1.50 -0.60
N GLU A 79 -14.33 2.38 -0.37
CA GLU A 79 -15.58 2.43 -1.14
C GLU A 79 -15.34 2.63 -2.63
N PHE A 80 -14.36 3.46 -2.99
CA PHE A 80 -13.96 3.67 -4.37
C PHE A 80 -13.39 2.38 -4.99
N ILE A 81 -12.53 1.64 -4.29
CA ILE A 81 -11.99 0.36 -4.77
C ILE A 81 -13.11 -0.67 -4.91
N VAL A 82 -14.05 -0.73 -3.96
CA VAL A 82 -15.25 -1.60 -4.03
C VAL A 82 -16.12 -1.25 -5.24
N GLU A 83 -16.34 0.03 -5.53
CA GLU A 83 -17.06 0.46 -6.75
C GLU A 83 -16.34 -0.04 -8.00
N LYS A 84 -15.02 0.19 -8.10
CA LYS A 84 -14.22 -0.21 -9.27
C LYS A 84 -14.12 -1.73 -9.42
N SER A 85 -14.13 -2.48 -8.32
CA SER A 85 -14.18 -3.95 -8.38
C SER A 85 -15.44 -4.47 -9.07
N LYS A 86 -16.58 -3.79 -8.89
CA LYS A 86 -17.83 -4.10 -9.58
C LYS A 86 -17.79 -3.66 -11.04
N ASP A 87 -17.30 -2.44 -11.32
CA ASP A 87 -17.21 -1.89 -12.68
C ASP A 87 -16.32 -2.75 -13.59
N TYR A 88 -15.19 -3.24 -13.05
CA TYR A 88 -14.18 -3.99 -13.80
C TYR A 88 -14.17 -5.49 -13.51
N HIS A 89 -15.12 -5.99 -12.71
CA HIS A 89 -15.36 -7.41 -12.44
C HIS A 89 -14.14 -8.14 -11.84
N PHE A 90 -13.44 -7.53 -10.87
CA PHE A 90 -12.40 -8.20 -10.10
C PHE A 90 -12.82 -8.40 -8.63
N LYS A 91 -12.18 -9.34 -7.97
CA LYS A 91 -12.42 -9.60 -6.55
C LYS A 91 -11.41 -8.85 -5.69
N LEU A 92 -11.85 -8.34 -4.54
CA LEU A 92 -10.98 -7.64 -3.60
C LEU A 92 -9.90 -8.58 -3.01
N GLU A 93 -10.24 -9.84 -2.77
CA GLU A 93 -9.31 -10.86 -2.27
C GLU A 93 -8.17 -11.19 -3.26
N ASP A 94 -8.40 -11.01 -4.58
CA ASP A 94 -7.39 -11.17 -5.64
C ASP A 94 -6.60 -9.87 -5.91
N THR A 95 -6.75 -8.87 -5.04
CA THR A 95 -6.11 -7.57 -5.18
C THR A 95 -4.78 -7.54 -4.41
N VAL A 96 -3.76 -6.96 -5.02
CA VAL A 96 -2.49 -6.64 -4.36
C VAL A 96 -2.40 -5.13 -4.17
N LEU A 97 -2.39 -4.66 -2.93
CA LEU A 97 -2.13 -3.24 -2.63
C LEU A 97 -0.65 -2.94 -2.85
N VAL A 98 -0.33 -1.93 -3.63
CA VAL A 98 1.05 -1.46 -3.86
C VAL A 98 1.13 0.01 -3.50
N GLY A 99 1.83 0.33 -2.41
CA GLY A 99 1.92 1.69 -1.90
C GLY A 99 3.38 2.17 -1.78
N PHE A 100 3.57 3.48 -1.94
CA PHE A 100 4.83 4.16 -1.60
C PHE A 100 4.56 5.29 -0.61
N SER A 101 5.31 5.34 0.51
CA SER A 101 5.25 6.42 1.50
C SER A 101 3.80 6.71 1.93
N ASN A 102 3.25 7.89 1.64
CA ASN A 102 1.86 8.27 1.95
C ASN A 102 0.83 7.23 1.44
N GLY A 103 1.05 6.63 0.27
CA GLY A 103 0.21 5.56 -0.27
C GLY A 103 0.32 4.26 0.53
N SER A 104 1.51 3.91 1.04
CA SER A 104 1.67 2.78 1.97
C SER A 104 0.93 3.01 3.28
N ASN A 105 0.96 4.24 3.77
CA ASN A 105 0.37 4.60 5.06
C ASN A 105 -1.16 4.47 5.06
N ILE A 106 -1.84 4.95 4.00
CA ILE A 106 -3.29 4.77 3.86
C ILE A 106 -3.67 3.32 3.56
N ALA A 107 -2.81 2.57 2.86
CA ALA A 107 -3.02 1.13 2.64
C ALA A 107 -3.04 0.37 3.97
N ILE A 108 -2.08 0.62 4.88
CA ILE A 108 -2.07 0.05 6.24
C ILE A 108 -3.36 0.36 6.96
N HIS A 109 -3.75 1.64 6.97
CA HIS A 109 -4.98 2.08 7.65
C HIS A 109 -6.22 1.35 7.11
N MET A 110 -6.35 1.29 5.78
CA MET A 110 -7.46 0.61 5.12
C MET A 110 -7.50 -0.89 5.46
N MET A 111 -6.34 -1.58 5.50
CA MET A 111 -6.28 -2.99 5.89
C MET A 111 -6.71 -3.22 7.34
N LEU A 112 -6.32 -2.32 8.25
CA LEU A 112 -6.72 -2.38 9.66
C LEU A 112 -8.22 -2.15 9.86
N MET A 113 -8.82 -1.24 9.08
CA MET A 113 -10.25 -0.94 9.15
C MET A 113 -11.13 -2.00 8.47
N GLN A 114 -10.60 -2.71 7.48
CA GLN A 114 -11.31 -3.70 6.66
C GLN A 114 -10.58 -5.05 6.69
N PRO A 115 -10.44 -5.67 7.88
CA PRO A 115 -9.73 -6.92 8.02
C PRO A 115 -10.39 -8.03 7.17
N GLY A 116 -9.56 -8.91 6.61
CA GLY A 116 -10.02 -10.01 5.77
C GLY A 116 -10.30 -9.65 4.30
N THR A 117 -10.29 -8.37 3.94
CA THR A 117 -10.58 -7.93 2.56
C THR A 117 -9.39 -8.09 1.62
N PHE A 118 -8.23 -7.57 2.02
CA PHE A 118 -7.01 -7.60 1.21
C PHE A 118 -6.05 -8.64 1.76
N LYS A 119 -5.59 -9.53 0.90
CA LYS A 119 -4.73 -10.67 1.28
C LYS A 119 -3.25 -10.43 0.97
N LYS A 120 -2.92 -9.44 0.16
CA LYS A 120 -1.55 -9.13 -0.25
C LYS A 120 -1.29 -7.63 -0.32
N ALA A 121 -0.14 -7.20 0.22
CA ALA A 121 0.32 -5.83 0.05
C ALA A 121 1.84 -5.74 -0.08
N ALA A 122 2.32 -4.92 -0.99
CA ALA A 122 3.71 -4.50 -1.13
C ALA A 122 3.81 -3.01 -0.77
N LEU A 123 4.38 -2.72 0.39
CA LEU A 123 4.39 -1.40 0.99
C LEU A 123 5.83 -0.89 1.08
N PHE A 124 6.10 0.19 0.38
CA PHE A 124 7.43 0.80 0.28
C PHE A 124 7.50 2.06 1.14
N ALA A 125 8.53 2.15 1.97
CA ALA A 125 8.78 3.24 2.92
C ALA A 125 7.54 3.61 3.77
N PRO A 126 6.87 2.63 4.42
CA PRO A 126 5.67 2.89 5.21
C PRO A 126 6.01 3.58 6.54
N LEU A 127 5.09 4.44 6.99
CA LEU A 127 5.08 5.03 8.33
C LEU A 127 3.67 4.92 8.90
N TYR A 128 3.53 4.34 10.09
CA TYR A 128 2.24 4.27 10.78
C TYR A 128 2.42 4.50 12.28
N PRO A 129 2.49 5.77 12.73
CA PRO A 129 2.91 6.16 14.09
C PRO A 129 1.75 6.09 15.08
N ALA A 130 1.05 4.95 15.16
CA ALA A 130 0.01 4.70 16.14
C ALA A 130 0.15 3.31 16.75
N ASP A 131 -0.19 3.21 18.02
CA ASP A 131 -0.42 1.94 18.68
C ASP A 131 -1.88 1.53 18.42
N VAL A 132 -2.06 0.42 17.72
CA VAL A 132 -3.38 -0.09 17.36
C VAL A 132 -3.61 -1.39 18.11
N ALA A 133 -4.79 -1.53 18.73
CA ALA A 133 -5.15 -2.76 19.42
C ALA A 133 -5.06 -3.99 18.49
N GLU A 134 -4.53 -5.10 18.99
CA GLU A 134 -4.36 -6.36 18.24
C GLU A 134 -5.70 -7.11 18.14
N THR A 135 -6.64 -6.53 17.39
CA THR A 135 -7.99 -7.09 17.23
C THR A 135 -8.24 -7.74 15.87
N GLN A 136 -7.33 -7.48 14.90
CA GLN A 136 -7.43 -8.03 13.56
C GLN A 136 -6.60 -9.30 13.43
N ASP A 137 -7.14 -10.31 12.75
CA ASP A 137 -6.43 -11.50 12.33
C ASP A 137 -5.96 -11.34 10.88
N PHE A 138 -4.65 -11.43 10.67
CA PHE A 138 -4.00 -11.38 9.36
C PHE A 138 -3.24 -12.67 9.03
N SER A 139 -3.60 -13.79 9.64
CA SER A 139 -2.93 -15.09 9.44
C SER A 139 -2.96 -15.60 7.99
N ASP A 140 -3.86 -15.07 7.16
CA ASP A 140 -3.97 -15.36 5.73
C ASP A 140 -3.47 -14.20 4.83
N VAL A 141 -2.74 -13.23 5.42
CA VAL A 141 -2.25 -12.03 4.73
C VAL A 141 -0.73 -12.11 4.53
N ASP A 142 -0.29 -11.89 3.29
CA ASP A 142 1.11 -11.80 2.90
C ASP A 142 1.51 -10.32 2.71
N ILE A 143 2.53 -9.86 3.44
CA ILE A 143 3.00 -8.47 3.40
C ILE A 143 4.48 -8.43 2.99
N PHE A 144 4.80 -7.60 2.00
CA PHE A 144 6.15 -7.17 1.70
C PHE A 144 6.36 -5.74 2.20
N LEU A 145 7.39 -5.52 3.02
CA LEU A 145 7.78 -4.22 3.54
C LEU A 145 9.17 -3.83 3.02
N SER A 146 9.27 -2.73 2.28
CA SER A 146 10.55 -2.07 1.98
C SER A 146 10.77 -0.94 2.97
N LEU A 147 11.88 -1.00 3.72
CA LEU A 147 12.19 -0.12 4.83
C LEU A 147 13.50 0.62 4.58
N GLY A 148 13.63 1.85 5.09
CA GLY A 148 14.79 2.70 4.83
C GLY A 148 15.86 2.63 5.94
N GLU A 149 17.11 2.34 5.57
CA GLU A 149 18.27 2.58 6.42
C GLU A 149 18.67 4.06 6.33
N GLY A 150 18.74 4.75 7.48
CA GLY A 150 19.02 6.19 7.50
C GLY A 150 18.00 7.04 6.76
N ASP A 151 16.75 6.61 6.73
CA ASP A 151 15.64 7.33 6.11
C ASP A 151 15.38 8.64 6.87
N PRO A 152 15.45 9.82 6.21
CA PRO A 152 15.23 11.10 6.87
C PRO A 152 13.76 11.36 7.22
N VAL A 153 12.82 10.58 6.66
CA VAL A 153 11.36 10.73 6.84
C VAL A 153 10.84 9.71 7.84
N VAL A 154 11.32 8.46 7.75
CA VAL A 154 10.85 7.33 8.58
C VAL A 154 11.98 6.84 9.46
N PRO A 155 11.98 7.17 10.76
CA PRO A 155 12.95 6.62 11.71
C PRO A 155 12.89 5.08 11.75
N GLU A 156 14.04 4.44 11.96
CA GLU A 156 14.13 2.96 12.01
C GLU A 156 13.22 2.35 13.08
N SER A 157 13.00 3.07 14.20
CA SER A 157 12.06 2.65 15.25
C SER A 157 10.61 2.53 14.72
N GLU A 158 10.21 3.43 13.83
CA GLU A 158 8.89 3.40 13.20
C GLU A 158 8.80 2.31 12.14
N SER A 159 9.87 2.06 11.39
CA SER A 159 9.95 0.89 10.49
C SER A 159 9.74 -0.41 11.27
N LYS A 160 10.41 -0.55 12.41
CA LYS A 160 10.25 -1.70 13.32
C LYS A 160 8.84 -1.78 13.92
N ARG A 161 8.18 -0.63 14.17
CA ARG A 161 6.78 -0.58 14.61
C ARG A 161 5.85 -1.17 13.54
N VAL A 162 6.03 -0.81 12.27
CA VAL A 162 5.22 -1.34 11.17
C VAL A 162 5.42 -2.86 11.00
N ILE A 163 6.65 -3.37 11.14
CA ILE A 163 6.89 -4.83 11.13
C ILE A 163 6.06 -5.50 12.23
N ARG A 164 6.22 -5.05 13.48
CA ARG A 164 5.48 -5.61 14.63
C ARG A 164 3.96 -5.52 14.44
N LEU A 165 3.46 -4.39 13.91
CA LEU A 165 2.02 -4.20 13.65
C LEU A 165 1.43 -5.36 12.85
N PHE A 166 2.14 -5.86 11.86
CA PHE A 166 1.67 -6.98 11.05
C PHE A 166 1.98 -8.34 11.67
N GLU A 167 3.17 -8.52 12.26
CA GLU A 167 3.57 -9.80 12.90
C GLU A 167 2.69 -10.14 14.11
N GLU A 168 2.34 -9.16 14.94
CA GLU A 168 1.44 -9.31 16.10
C GLU A 168 0.00 -9.70 15.69
N ARG A 169 -0.33 -9.54 14.41
CA ARG A 169 -1.60 -9.98 13.80
C ARG A 169 -1.45 -11.25 12.96
N GLU A 170 -0.34 -11.98 13.14
CA GLU A 170 -0.02 -13.25 12.48
C GLU A 170 0.19 -13.15 10.94
N ALA A 171 0.36 -11.95 10.37
CA ALA A 171 0.67 -11.80 8.95
C ALA A 171 2.01 -12.44 8.58
N GLN A 172 2.11 -12.94 7.35
CA GLN A 172 3.37 -13.40 6.77
C GLN A 172 4.16 -12.18 6.25
N VAL A 173 5.13 -11.70 7.05
CA VAL A 173 5.90 -10.50 6.74
C VAL A 173 7.23 -10.85 6.10
N THR A 174 7.50 -10.27 4.93
CA THR A 174 8.81 -10.27 4.26
C THR A 174 9.35 -8.85 4.25
N THR A 175 10.57 -8.65 4.72
CA THR A 175 11.21 -7.32 4.78
C THR A 175 12.38 -7.20 3.82
N ALA A 176 12.58 -6.00 3.28
CA ALA A 176 13.76 -5.60 2.53
C ALA A 176 14.22 -4.21 2.99
N TRP A 177 15.52 -4.01 3.13
CA TRP A 177 16.09 -2.74 3.55
C TRP A 177 16.82 -2.05 2.41
N VAL A 178 16.60 -0.74 2.27
CA VAL A 178 17.22 0.12 1.24
C VAL A 178 17.80 1.36 1.90
N LYS A 179 18.73 2.04 1.24
CA LYS A 179 19.26 3.32 1.74
C LYS A 179 18.24 4.46 1.55
N GLY A 180 17.93 5.16 2.64
CA GLY A 180 17.09 6.36 2.63
C GLY A 180 15.62 6.07 2.28
N HIS A 181 14.89 7.13 1.92
CA HIS A 181 13.45 7.09 1.57
C HIS A 181 13.27 6.83 0.07
N SER A 182 13.54 5.61 -0.39
CA SER A 182 13.62 5.32 -1.82
C SER A 182 12.95 4.01 -2.22
N LEU A 183 12.58 3.93 -3.51
CA LEU A 183 12.13 2.73 -4.18
C LEU A 183 13.15 2.42 -5.27
N THR A 184 14.05 1.48 -5.01
CA THR A 184 15.13 1.10 -5.91
C THR A 184 14.73 -0.07 -6.82
N GLN A 185 15.44 -0.24 -7.94
CA GLN A 185 15.23 -1.39 -8.81
C GLN A 185 15.50 -2.72 -8.09
N GLU A 186 16.48 -2.74 -7.19
CA GLU A 186 16.81 -3.92 -6.39
C GLU A 186 15.66 -4.34 -5.49
N VAL A 187 15.07 -3.40 -4.72
CA VAL A 187 13.95 -3.71 -3.84
C VAL A 187 12.69 -4.05 -4.61
N ALA A 188 12.50 -3.44 -5.79
CA ALA A 188 11.40 -3.81 -6.68
C ALA A 188 11.55 -5.26 -7.19
N GLN A 189 12.78 -5.71 -7.47
CA GLN A 189 13.06 -7.11 -7.83
C GLN A 189 12.81 -8.06 -6.65
N GLN A 190 13.14 -7.66 -5.41
CA GLN A 190 12.83 -8.45 -4.22
C GLN A 190 11.31 -8.58 -4.01
N ALA A 191 10.55 -7.50 -4.19
CA ALA A 191 9.09 -7.52 -4.15
C ALA A 191 8.49 -8.44 -5.23
N LYS A 192 9.06 -8.45 -6.45
CA LYS A 192 8.68 -9.40 -7.51
C LYS A 192 8.90 -10.85 -7.08
N ASN A 193 10.05 -11.14 -6.49
CA ASN A 193 10.38 -12.49 -6.02
C ASN A 193 9.42 -12.93 -4.90
N TRP A 194 9.12 -12.01 -3.95
CA TRP A 194 8.11 -12.23 -2.93
C TRP A 194 6.74 -12.55 -3.54
N LEU A 195 6.25 -11.73 -4.47
CA LEU A 195 4.95 -11.94 -5.10
C LEU A 195 4.84 -13.32 -5.79
N ASN A 196 5.94 -13.77 -6.42
CA ASN A 196 5.98 -15.07 -7.09
C ASN A 196 6.06 -16.26 -6.10
N SER A 197 6.54 -16.03 -4.87
CA SER A 197 6.67 -17.05 -3.82
C SER A 197 5.44 -17.16 -2.93
N THR A 198 4.58 -16.12 -2.87
CA THR A 198 3.35 -16.13 -2.09
C THR A 198 2.37 -17.15 -2.63
N ARG A 199 1.54 -17.71 -1.75
CA ARG A 199 0.54 -18.71 -2.13
C ARG A 199 -0.32 -18.17 -3.26
N ARG A 200 -0.43 -18.96 -4.35
CA ARG A 200 -1.46 -18.71 -5.36
C ARG A 200 -2.80 -19.10 -4.72
N THR A 201 -3.62 -18.11 -4.48
CA THR A 201 -5.01 -18.30 -4.07
C THR A 201 -5.81 -18.93 -5.20
#